data_d9f497ec66bd80e11026f583098ed70c
#
_entry.id   d9f497ec66bd80e11026f583098ed70c
#
_cell.length_a   1.000
_cell.length_b   1.000
_cell.length_c   1.000
_cell.angle_alpha   90.00
_cell.angle_beta   90.00
_cell.angle_gamma   90.00
#
_symmetry.space_group_name_H-M   'P 1'
#
loop_
_entity.id
_entity.type
_entity.pdbx_description
1 polymer ?
#
loop_
_entity_poly.entity_id
_entity_poly.type
_entity_poly.pdbx_seq_one_letter_code
_entity_poly.pdbx_strand_id
1 'polypeptide(L)'
;MILTDRQPHRVEVTVLGEFELADFKQFETLFDEVLAGDAPVDLYFDLRGMAGFTVDVAWEEVVFSRQHGKDFRRIAVIAEHRWEAWAVWLTKLSAQAELRVFADEEGARSWLAGAL
;
A
#
# COMPACT_ATOMS: atom_id res chain seq x y z
N MET A 1 -3.84 10.22 -9.24
CA MET A 1 -3.90 11.10 -8.07
C MET A 1 -4.06 10.28 -6.80
N ILE A 2 -3.36 10.63 -5.76
CA ILE A 2 -3.50 9.95 -4.47
C ILE A 2 -3.86 10.95 -3.37
N LEU A 3 -4.63 10.47 -2.40
CA LEU A 3 -4.84 11.14 -1.12
C LEU A 3 -4.07 10.38 -0.07
N THR A 4 -3.34 11.07 0.76
CA THR A 4 -2.49 10.44 1.78
C THR A 4 -2.88 10.94 3.17
N ASP A 5 -2.75 10.05 4.16
CA ASP A 5 -2.89 10.40 5.56
C ASP A 5 -1.74 9.75 6.31
N ARG A 6 -1.08 10.54 7.15
CA ARG A 6 0.06 10.10 7.92
C ARG A 6 -0.36 9.91 9.38
N GLN A 7 -0.12 8.71 9.90
CA GLN A 7 -0.34 8.38 11.30
C GLN A 7 0.92 7.81 11.90
N PRO A 8 1.07 7.77 13.23
CA PRO A 8 2.21 7.10 13.85
C PRO A 8 2.27 5.64 13.39
N HIS A 9 3.38 5.25 12.77
CA HIS A 9 3.63 3.89 12.28
C HIS A 9 2.66 3.39 11.21
N ARG A 10 1.92 4.31 10.55
CA ARG A 10 0.99 3.95 9.48
C ARG A 10 0.95 5.02 8.40
N VAL A 11 0.90 4.56 7.15
CA VAL A 11 0.65 5.41 5.99
C VAL A 11 -0.64 4.94 5.36
N GLU A 12 -1.57 5.85 5.11
CA GLU A 12 -2.84 5.57 4.43
C GLU A 12 -2.82 6.25 3.08
N VAL A 13 -3.09 5.49 2.02
CA VAL A 13 -3.11 5.97 0.65
C VAL A 13 -4.42 5.57 0.00
N THR A 14 -5.11 6.55 -0.60
CA THR A 14 -6.29 6.33 -1.42
C THR A 14 -5.97 6.74 -2.84
N VAL A 15 -6.13 5.83 -3.79
CA VAL A 15 -5.86 6.10 -5.20
C VAL A 15 -7.16 6.51 -5.90
N LEU A 16 -7.12 7.64 -6.61
CA LEU A 16 -8.23 8.16 -7.39
C LEU A 16 -7.78 8.33 -8.84
N GLY A 17 -8.55 7.79 -9.76
CA GLY A 17 -8.21 7.85 -11.19
C GLY A 17 -7.00 6.98 -11.50
N GLU A 18 -6.15 7.45 -12.42
CA GLU A 18 -4.96 6.70 -12.82
C GLU A 18 -3.84 6.87 -11.80
N PHE A 19 -3.20 5.75 -11.46
CA PHE A 19 -2.06 5.73 -10.55
C PHE A 19 -0.78 5.87 -11.39
N GLU A 20 -0.16 7.03 -11.28
CA GLU A 20 1.02 7.40 -12.06
C GLU A 20 2.29 7.37 -11.22
N LEU A 21 3.44 7.38 -11.91
CA LEU A 21 4.73 7.36 -11.23
C LEU A 21 4.91 8.55 -10.27
N ALA A 22 4.42 9.74 -10.63
CA ALA A 22 4.48 10.91 -9.76
C ALA A 22 3.74 10.68 -8.44
N ASP A 23 2.62 9.96 -8.49
CA ASP A 23 1.85 9.59 -7.29
C ASP A 23 2.66 8.64 -6.42
N PHE A 24 3.29 7.66 -7.02
CA PHE A 24 4.12 6.70 -6.28
C PHE A 24 5.31 7.37 -5.62
N LYS A 25 5.95 8.31 -6.30
CA LYS A 25 7.05 9.09 -5.72
C LYS A 25 6.60 9.91 -4.51
N GLN A 26 5.40 10.45 -4.57
CA GLN A 26 4.79 11.15 -3.42
C GLN A 26 4.60 10.20 -2.24
N PHE A 27 4.13 8.99 -2.48
CA PHE A 27 4.00 7.97 -1.46
C PHE A 27 5.36 7.59 -0.86
N GLU A 28 6.38 7.38 -1.69
CA GLU A 28 7.73 7.02 -1.22
C GLU A 28 8.29 8.07 -0.28
N THR A 29 8.11 9.35 -0.61
CA THR A 29 8.57 10.47 0.24
C THR A 29 7.89 10.41 1.61
N LEU A 30 6.58 10.22 1.63
CA LEU A 30 5.83 10.13 2.88
C LEU A 30 6.24 8.90 3.70
N PHE A 31 6.44 7.77 3.03
CA PHE A 31 6.88 6.54 3.68
C PHE A 31 8.23 6.71 4.36
N ASP A 32 9.18 7.34 3.68
CA ASP A 32 10.50 7.60 4.25
C ASP A 32 10.42 8.47 5.51
N GLU A 33 9.53 9.45 5.53
CA GLU A 33 9.32 10.30 6.71
C GLU A 33 8.77 9.51 7.90
N VAL A 34 7.81 8.60 7.65
CA VAL A 34 7.23 7.77 8.71
C VAL A 34 8.23 6.72 9.17
N LEU A 35 9.02 6.15 8.25
CA LEU A 35 10.03 5.15 8.56
C LEU A 35 11.19 5.70 9.39
N ALA A 36 11.40 7.00 9.41
CA ALA A 36 12.43 7.64 10.25
C ALA A 36 12.24 7.32 11.74
N GLY A 37 11.04 6.87 12.16
CA GLY A 37 10.86 6.21 13.44
C GLY A 37 11.41 4.77 13.39
N ASP A 38 11.66 4.16 14.51
CA ASP A 38 12.34 2.85 14.57
C ASP A 38 11.41 1.64 14.40
N ALA A 39 10.11 1.84 14.35
CA ALA A 39 9.15 0.74 14.27
C ALA A 39 8.76 0.42 12.83
N PRO A 40 8.41 -0.84 12.51
CA PRO A 40 7.85 -1.16 11.21
C PRO A 40 6.55 -0.39 10.94
N VAL A 41 6.29 -0.13 9.67
CA VAL A 41 5.18 0.71 9.21
C VAL A 41 4.05 -0.17 8.68
N ASP A 42 2.82 0.17 9.05
CA ASP A 42 1.62 -0.41 8.44
C ASP A 42 1.23 0.40 7.22
N LEU A 43 0.73 -0.26 6.19
CA LEU A 43 0.20 0.38 5.00
C LEU A 43 -1.28 0.07 4.83
N TYR A 44 -2.07 1.11 4.63
CA TYR A 44 -3.48 1.02 4.25
C TYR A 44 -3.58 1.58 2.82
N PHE A 45 -4.00 0.75 1.88
CA PHE A 45 -3.95 1.09 0.47
C PHE A 45 -5.31 0.84 -0.18
N ASP A 46 -6.06 1.91 -0.43
CA ASP A 46 -7.41 1.84 -0.99
C ASP A 46 -7.37 2.05 -2.50
N LEU A 47 -7.67 1.00 -3.24
CA LEU A 47 -7.66 1.00 -4.71
C LEU A 47 -9.06 1.09 -5.33
N ARG A 48 -10.10 1.27 -4.52
CA ARG A 48 -11.48 1.27 -5.05
C ARG A 48 -11.75 2.37 -6.08
N GLY A 49 -11.09 3.52 -5.92
CA GLY A 49 -11.22 4.64 -6.86
C GLY A 49 -10.21 4.63 -8.00
N MET A 50 -9.36 3.61 -8.07
CA MET A 50 -8.33 3.54 -9.11
C MET A 50 -8.95 3.14 -10.45
N ALA A 51 -8.65 3.94 -11.49
CA ALA A 51 -9.09 3.64 -12.87
C ALA A 51 -8.07 2.80 -13.63
N GLY A 52 -6.80 2.89 -13.27
CA GLY A 52 -5.71 2.15 -13.88
C GLY A 52 -4.38 2.55 -13.29
N PHE A 53 -3.32 1.94 -13.77
CA PHE A 53 -1.95 2.28 -13.35
C PHE A 53 -1.02 2.17 -14.56
N THR A 54 0.10 2.90 -14.51
CA THR A 54 1.08 2.91 -15.59
C THR A 54 2.09 1.77 -15.41
N VAL A 55 2.74 1.37 -16.48
CA VAL A 55 3.75 0.28 -16.45
C VAL A 55 4.95 0.67 -15.58
N ASP A 56 5.36 1.92 -15.63
CA ASP A 56 6.47 2.42 -14.81
C ASP A 56 6.13 2.42 -13.32
N VAL A 57 4.88 2.67 -12.93
CA VAL A 57 4.41 2.51 -11.56
C VAL A 57 4.55 1.06 -11.10
N ALA A 58 4.09 0.12 -11.92
CA ALA A 58 4.18 -1.30 -11.57
C ALA A 58 5.63 -1.74 -11.37
N TRP A 59 6.53 -1.25 -12.21
CA TRP A 59 7.96 -1.55 -12.07
C TRP A 59 8.55 -0.93 -10.81
N GLU A 60 8.22 0.32 -10.52
CA GLU A 60 8.70 1.01 -9.32
C GLU A 60 8.22 0.33 -8.04
N GLU A 61 7.00 -0.20 -8.02
CA GLU A 61 6.49 -0.98 -6.89
C GLU A 61 7.31 -2.24 -6.65
N VAL A 62 7.74 -2.93 -7.71
CA VAL A 62 8.62 -4.10 -7.58
C VAL A 62 9.93 -3.72 -6.92
N VAL A 63 10.57 -2.65 -7.38
CA VAL A 63 11.82 -2.16 -6.84
C VAL A 63 11.65 -1.75 -5.38
N PHE A 64 10.61 -0.99 -5.09
CA PHE A 64 10.30 -0.54 -3.74
C PHE A 64 10.07 -1.71 -2.78
N SER A 65 9.30 -2.71 -3.19
CA SER A 65 9.01 -3.89 -2.36
C SER A 65 10.28 -4.67 -2.02
N ARG A 66 11.22 -4.77 -2.96
CA ARG A 66 12.50 -5.44 -2.71
C ARG A 66 13.37 -4.69 -1.72
N GLN A 67 13.36 -3.35 -1.78
CA GLN A 67 14.16 -2.51 -0.91
C GLN A 67 13.57 -2.41 0.50
N HIS A 68 12.25 -2.41 0.63
CA HIS A 68 11.55 -2.09 1.87
C HIS A 68 10.70 -3.22 2.44
N GLY A 69 10.86 -4.45 1.95
CA GLY A 69 10.05 -5.58 2.42
C GLY A 69 10.12 -5.82 3.93
N LYS A 70 11.22 -5.45 4.56
CA LYS A 70 11.41 -5.60 6.02
C LYS A 70 10.82 -4.45 6.83
N ASP A 71 10.49 -3.35 6.16
CA ASP A 71 10.07 -2.11 6.80
C ASP A 71 8.57 -2.06 7.04
N PHE A 72 7.81 -3.01 6.47
CA PHE A 72 6.37 -3.13 6.65
C PHE A 72 6.02 -4.23 7.65
N ARG A 73 5.06 -3.95 8.52
CA ARG A 73 4.45 -4.95 9.40
C ARG A 73 3.27 -5.61 8.70
N ARG A 74 2.25 -4.82 8.37
CA ARG A 74 1.04 -5.28 7.70
C ARG A 74 0.66 -4.33 6.57
N ILE A 75 0.23 -4.90 5.45
CA ILE A 75 -0.25 -4.15 4.30
C ILE A 75 -1.69 -4.57 4.04
N ALA A 76 -2.62 -3.67 4.27
CA ALA A 76 -4.04 -3.89 3.97
C ALA A 76 -4.37 -3.21 2.65
N VAL A 77 -4.87 -3.96 1.70
CA VAL A 77 -5.29 -3.46 0.39
C VAL A 77 -6.79 -3.61 0.28
N ILE A 78 -7.49 -2.53 -0.07
CA ILE A 78 -8.91 -2.58 -0.40
C ILE A 78 -9.02 -2.52 -1.91
N ALA A 79 -9.57 -3.57 -2.52
CA ALA A 79 -9.62 -3.69 -3.97
C ALA A 79 -10.93 -4.29 -4.46
N GLU A 80 -11.40 -3.82 -5.61
CA GLU A 80 -12.48 -4.44 -6.35
C GLU A 80 -11.94 -5.66 -7.14
N HIS A 81 -12.84 -6.51 -7.61
CA HIS A 81 -12.48 -7.74 -8.32
C HIS A 81 -11.44 -7.57 -9.41
N ARG A 82 -11.52 -6.50 -10.20
CA ARG A 82 -10.59 -6.27 -11.31
C ARG A 82 -9.15 -6.03 -10.86
N TRP A 83 -8.96 -5.64 -9.60
CA TRP A 83 -7.63 -5.35 -9.04
C TRP A 83 -7.11 -6.44 -8.12
N GLU A 84 -7.91 -7.47 -7.80
CA GLU A 84 -7.51 -8.55 -6.90
C GLU A 84 -6.29 -9.31 -7.42
N ALA A 85 -6.23 -9.59 -8.71
CA ALA A 85 -5.10 -10.30 -9.30
C ALA A 85 -3.80 -9.50 -9.15
N TRP A 86 -3.88 -8.18 -9.30
CA TRP A 86 -2.73 -7.30 -9.11
C TRP A 86 -2.29 -7.25 -7.64
N ALA A 87 -3.25 -7.17 -6.73
CA ALA A 87 -2.95 -7.19 -5.29
C ALA A 87 -2.32 -8.51 -4.86
N VAL A 88 -2.81 -9.64 -5.37
CA VAL A 88 -2.24 -10.96 -5.12
C VAL A 88 -0.82 -11.06 -5.67
N TRP A 89 -0.56 -10.46 -6.84
CA TRP A 89 0.78 -10.42 -7.42
C TRP A 89 1.75 -9.68 -6.51
N LEU A 90 1.31 -8.57 -5.91
CA LEU A 90 2.12 -7.82 -4.94
C LEU A 90 2.49 -8.66 -3.71
N THR A 91 1.62 -9.57 -3.26
CA THR A 91 1.93 -10.45 -2.12
C THR A 91 3.18 -11.30 -2.37
N LYS A 92 3.39 -11.72 -3.60
CA LYS A 92 4.56 -12.52 -3.96
C LYS A 92 5.85 -11.72 -3.92
N LEU A 93 5.75 -10.41 -4.09
CA LEU A 93 6.89 -9.50 -4.07
C LEU A 93 7.22 -9.01 -2.67
N SER A 94 6.24 -9.02 -1.76
CA SER A 94 6.36 -8.54 -0.38
C SER A 94 6.50 -9.72 0.59
N ALA A 95 7.43 -10.61 0.33
CA ALA A 95 7.56 -11.89 1.04
C ALA A 95 7.77 -11.76 2.56
N GLN A 96 8.17 -10.60 3.06
CA GLN A 96 8.47 -10.40 4.48
C GLN A 96 7.38 -9.64 5.23
N ALA A 97 6.41 -9.06 4.53
CA ALA A 97 5.28 -8.37 5.13
C ALA A 97 4.02 -9.21 5.00
N GLU A 98 3.12 -9.13 5.99
CA GLU A 98 1.80 -9.70 5.85
C GLU A 98 0.96 -8.77 4.97
N LEU A 99 0.41 -9.29 3.88
CA LEU A 99 -0.48 -8.54 3.00
C LEU A 99 -1.82 -9.25 2.92
N ARG A 100 -2.91 -8.51 3.11
CA ARG A 100 -4.27 -9.00 2.92
C ARG A 100 -5.08 -8.06 2.06
N VAL A 101 -5.97 -8.63 1.26
CA VAL A 101 -6.91 -7.88 0.43
C VAL A 101 -8.28 -7.93 1.10
N PHE A 102 -8.92 -6.76 1.17
CA PHE A 102 -10.24 -6.60 1.79
C PHE A 102 -11.22 -6.01 0.77
N ALA A 103 -12.50 -6.31 0.97
CA ALA A 103 -13.56 -5.73 0.17
C ALA A 103 -14.04 -4.38 0.71
N ASP A 104 -13.80 -4.10 1.99
CA ASP A 104 -14.27 -2.89 2.65
C ASP A 104 -13.23 -2.31 3.61
N GLU A 105 -13.46 -1.06 3.98
CA GLU A 105 -12.59 -0.29 4.86
C GLU A 105 -12.59 -0.84 6.28
N GLU A 106 -13.75 -1.25 6.80
CA GLU A 106 -13.87 -1.71 8.18
C GLU A 106 -13.00 -2.93 8.45
N GLY A 107 -13.04 -3.93 7.58
CA GLY A 107 -12.21 -5.12 7.70
C GLY A 107 -10.72 -4.81 7.67
N ALA A 108 -10.31 -3.92 6.76
CA ALA A 108 -8.92 -3.50 6.63
C ALA A 108 -8.43 -2.80 7.91
N ARG A 109 -9.19 -1.86 8.42
CA ARG A 109 -8.81 -1.10 9.61
C ARG A 109 -8.78 -1.98 10.86
N SER A 110 -9.72 -2.89 11.01
CA SER A 110 -9.76 -3.82 12.14
C SER A 110 -8.53 -4.72 12.15
N TRP A 111 -8.16 -5.22 10.99
CA TRP A 111 -6.98 -6.07 10.87
C TRP A 111 -5.68 -5.31 11.17
N LEU A 112 -5.54 -4.08 10.67
CA LEU A 112 -4.36 -3.26 10.95
C LEU A 112 -4.26 -2.90 12.44
N ALA A 113 -5.39 -2.73 13.10
CA ALA A 113 -5.43 -2.47 14.53
C ALA A 113 -5.09 -3.71 15.37
N GLY A 114 -4.95 -4.88 14.77
CA GLY A 114 -4.64 -6.11 15.47
C GLY A 114 -5.84 -6.76 16.13
N ALA A 115 -7.06 -6.43 15.70
CA ALA A 115 -8.30 -6.94 16.29
C ALA A 115 -8.66 -8.36 15.81
N LEU A 116 -7.92 -8.91 14.89
CA LEU A 116 -8.19 -10.24 14.33
C LEU A 116 -7.12 -11.24 14.70
#